data_eacd01bb5fe5e0d812127ebe1e1d3788
#
_entry.id   eacd01bb5fe5e0d812127ebe1e1d3788
#
_cell.length_a   1.000
_cell.length_b   1.000
_cell.length_c   1.000
_cell.angle_alpha   90.00
_cell.angle_beta   90.00
_cell.angle_gamma   90.00
#
_symmetry.space_group_name_H-M   'P 1'
#
loop_
_entity.id
_entity.type
_entity.pdbx_description
1 polymer ?
#
loop_
_entity_poly.entity_id
_entity_poly.type
_entity_poly.pdbx_seq_one_letter_code
_entity_poly.pdbx_strand_id
1 'polypeptide(L)'
;MTIHSISSGDADVSRTHISVFTLPTRTFTGGLRFTWLDYVGEQARRKAASIHSPSASVSYLATEALMRALAAPRLGISGRSARTITVDRSCRLCTSGKPHGKPRIAGVNFNMSQVPSLAAGGFCAQQQVVLGIDLEAVQASLFPGFARVALTVDERAAYESLPPGQQQAAGVAIWTAKEAVLKATGHGLSVSPQTVQIECDDATLAMVSALCEPANPLDVPGRQDRPCEHELSVSPRVSVRATLTLPENSDTSTEETSADGKDAGKHQTPKNRDISGDNTPANSERSFFITWSVLTLSPVAHPTADTAGRAAHPERFLLAVATEDTVPVVDVHSVATPLDVKRLLEPPAAAY
;
A
#
# COMPACT_ATOMS: atom_id res chain seq x y z
N MET A 1 9.71 -9.98 16.63
CA MET A 1 9.05 -9.53 17.87
C MET A 1 8.07 -8.43 17.44
N THR A 2 6.79 -8.59 17.68
CA THR A 2 5.78 -7.57 17.31
C THR A 2 5.57 -6.69 18.54
N ILE A 3 5.84 -5.39 18.39
CA ILE A 3 5.59 -4.42 19.47
C ILE A 3 4.18 -3.90 19.23
N HIS A 4 3.26 -4.21 20.13
CA HIS A 4 1.87 -3.75 20.07
C HIS A 4 1.74 -2.49 20.92
N SER A 5 1.40 -1.36 20.29
CA SER A 5 0.85 -0.18 21.00
C SER A 5 -0.69 -0.26 21.10
N ILE A 6 -1.28 -1.40 20.71
CA ILE A 6 -2.70 -1.67 20.83
C ILE A 6 -3.01 -1.88 22.33
N SER A 7 -3.93 -1.10 22.88
CA SER A 7 -4.28 -1.14 24.29
C SER A 7 -4.85 -2.50 24.71
N SER A 8 -4.72 -2.84 26.00
CA SER A 8 -5.19 -4.10 26.60
C SER A 8 -6.72 -4.36 26.46
N GLY A 9 -7.49 -3.42 25.89
CA GLY A 9 -8.91 -3.57 25.60
C GLY A 9 -9.23 -4.31 24.29
N ASP A 10 -8.22 -4.60 23.43
CA ASP A 10 -8.41 -5.17 22.09
C ASP A 10 -8.25 -6.70 21.99
N ALA A 11 -8.38 -7.39 23.11
CA ALA A 11 -8.22 -8.87 23.16
C ALA A 11 -9.18 -9.65 22.24
N ASP A 12 -10.26 -9.03 21.75
CA ASP A 12 -11.31 -9.64 20.94
C ASP A 12 -11.30 -9.20 19.45
N VAL A 13 -10.30 -8.41 19.01
CA VAL A 13 -10.23 -7.99 17.61
C VAL A 13 -9.72 -9.14 16.75
N SER A 14 -10.49 -9.46 15.68
CA SER A 14 -10.11 -10.48 14.72
C SER A 14 -8.78 -10.14 14.02
N ARG A 15 -8.05 -11.19 13.61
CA ARG A 15 -6.77 -11.04 12.90
C ARG A 15 -6.90 -11.55 11.47
N THR A 16 -6.31 -10.84 10.54
CA THR A 16 -6.33 -11.20 9.12
C THR A 16 -4.91 -11.34 8.57
N HIS A 17 -4.63 -12.45 7.92
CA HIS A 17 -3.34 -12.68 7.27
C HIS A 17 -3.26 -11.95 5.94
N ILE A 18 -2.21 -11.14 5.78
CA ILE A 18 -1.89 -10.40 4.57
C ILE A 18 -0.50 -10.81 4.10
N SER A 19 -0.43 -11.44 2.94
CA SER A 19 0.85 -11.73 2.28
C SER A 19 1.26 -10.54 1.43
N VAL A 20 2.39 -9.93 1.72
CA VAL A 20 2.97 -8.85 0.93
C VAL A 20 4.14 -9.39 0.11
N PHE A 21 4.06 -9.20 -1.19
CA PHE A 21 5.07 -9.60 -2.15
C PHE A 21 5.81 -8.36 -2.64
N THR A 22 7.13 -8.39 -2.57
CA THR A 22 7.98 -7.29 -3.02
C THR A 22 8.83 -7.71 -4.21
N LEU A 23 8.88 -6.86 -5.22
CA LEU A 23 9.66 -7.05 -6.44
C LEU A 23 10.62 -5.88 -6.62
N PRO A 24 11.92 -6.05 -6.34
CA PRO A 24 12.93 -5.05 -6.67
C PRO A 24 12.98 -4.80 -8.18
N THR A 25 12.88 -3.54 -8.60
CA THR A 25 12.80 -3.20 -10.04
C THR A 25 14.04 -3.59 -10.81
N ARG A 26 15.20 -3.67 -10.15
CA ARG A 26 16.44 -4.21 -10.74
C ARG A 26 16.29 -5.66 -11.21
N THR A 27 15.51 -6.49 -10.50
CA THR A 27 15.19 -7.86 -10.91
C THR A 27 14.38 -7.85 -12.21
N PHE A 28 13.47 -6.89 -12.35
CA PHE A 28 12.66 -6.73 -13.55
C PHE A 28 13.49 -6.32 -14.79
N THR A 29 14.55 -5.54 -14.58
CA THR A 29 15.44 -5.07 -15.66
C THR A 29 16.60 -6.02 -15.98
N GLY A 30 16.87 -6.98 -15.09
CA GLY A 30 17.92 -7.99 -15.26
C GLY A 30 17.55 -9.13 -16.20
N GLY A 31 18.29 -10.24 -16.11
CA GLY A 31 18.07 -11.46 -16.93
C GLY A 31 16.68 -12.07 -16.77
N LEU A 32 16.01 -11.87 -15.64
CA LEU A 32 14.67 -12.38 -15.35
C LEU A 32 13.53 -11.51 -15.92
N ARG A 33 13.85 -10.37 -16.54
CA ARG A 33 12.85 -9.44 -17.09
C ARG A 33 11.88 -10.10 -18.07
N PHE A 34 12.34 -11.08 -18.85
CA PHE A 34 11.49 -11.75 -19.85
C PHE A 34 10.37 -12.55 -19.21
N THR A 35 10.61 -13.20 -18.07
CA THR A 35 9.57 -13.93 -17.33
C THR A 35 8.50 -12.99 -16.77
N TRP A 36 8.90 -11.83 -16.23
CA TRP A 36 7.98 -10.82 -15.73
C TRP A 36 7.21 -10.12 -16.85
N LEU A 37 7.85 -9.83 -17.99
CA LEU A 37 7.19 -9.21 -19.14
C LEU A 37 6.10 -10.10 -19.74
N ASP A 38 6.14 -11.39 -19.55
CA ASP A 38 5.06 -12.29 -19.95
C ASP A 38 3.74 -12.02 -19.21
N TYR A 39 3.80 -11.37 -18.06
CA TYR A 39 2.64 -10.96 -17.25
C TYR A 39 2.14 -9.55 -17.57
N VAL A 40 2.83 -8.77 -18.41
CA VAL A 40 2.45 -7.40 -18.76
C VAL A 40 1.62 -7.37 -20.02
N GLY A 41 0.37 -6.90 -19.94
CA GLY A 41 -0.52 -6.73 -21.09
C GLY A 41 -0.10 -5.55 -21.99
N GLU A 42 -0.61 -5.55 -23.22
CA GLU A 42 -0.26 -4.58 -24.26
C GLU A 42 -0.59 -3.12 -23.85
N GLN A 43 -1.73 -2.91 -23.21
CA GLN A 43 -2.12 -1.57 -22.72
C GLN A 43 -1.11 -1.03 -21.71
N ALA A 44 -0.65 -1.88 -20.78
CA ALA A 44 0.34 -1.48 -19.77
C ALA A 44 1.70 -1.17 -20.44
N ARG A 45 2.10 -1.93 -21.45
CA ARG A 45 3.33 -1.65 -22.22
C ARG A 45 3.26 -0.29 -22.92
N ARG A 46 2.13 0.03 -23.58
CA ARG A 46 1.91 1.33 -24.23
C ARG A 46 1.95 2.47 -23.21
N LYS A 47 1.31 2.31 -22.06
CA LYS A 47 1.35 3.31 -20.99
C LYS A 47 2.77 3.50 -20.46
N ALA A 48 3.51 2.43 -20.22
CA ALA A 48 4.90 2.50 -19.77
C ALA A 48 5.78 3.27 -20.75
N ALA A 49 5.59 3.05 -22.06
CA ALA A 49 6.33 3.77 -23.10
C ALA A 49 6.04 5.28 -23.15
N SER A 50 4.90 5.74 -22.58
CA SER A 50 4.57 7.17 -22.46
C SER A 50 5.10 7.82 -21.18
N ILE A 51 5.70 7.06 -20.27
CA ILE A 51 6.28 7.58 -19.02
C ILE A 51 7.70 8.10 -19.32
N HIS A 52 7.93 9.40 -19.12
CA HIS A 52 9.21 10.04 -19.44
C HIS A 52 10.39 9.56 -18.56
N SER A 53 10.13 9.27 -17.28
CA SER A 53 11.16 8.76 -16.37
C SER A 53 11.38 7.25 -16.59
N PRO A 54 12.59 6.81 -16.99
CA PRO A 54 12.89 5.38 -17.17
C PRO A 54 12.64 4.55 -15.91
N SER A 55 13.02 5.05 -14.73
CA SER A 55 12.80 4.37 -13.46
C SER A 55 11.32 4.24 -13.12
N ALA A 56 10.53 5.28 -13.34
CA ALA A 56 9.07 5.24 -13.14
C ALA A 56 8.39 4.30 -14.15
N SER A 57 8.86 4.24 -15.40
CA SER A 57 8.37 3.30 -16.42
C SER A 57 8.61 1.84 -16.00
N VAL A 58 9.82 1.53 -15.53
CA VAL A 58 10.17 0.17 -15.05
C VAL A 58 9.37 -0.18 -13.80
N SER A 59 9.26 0.73 -12.83
CA SER A 59 8.47 0.53 -11.62
C SER A 59 6.99 0.26 -11.95
N TYR A 60 6.42 1.01 -12.88
CA TYR A 60 5.06 0.77 -13.36
C TYR A 60 4.91 -0.63 -14.00
N LEU A 61 5.83 -1.05 -14.86
CA LEU A 61 5.80 -2.39 -15.46
C LEU A 61 5.95 -3.51 -14.43
N ALA A 62 6.84 -3.31 -13.44
CA ALA A 62 7.02 -4.26 -12.34
C ALA A 62 5.72 -4.43 -11.53
N THR A 63 5.04 -3.32 -11.22
CA THR A 63 3.76 -3.33 -10.52
C THR A 63 2.66 -4.03 -11.32
N GLU A 64 2.57 -3.76 -12.63
CA GLU A 64 1.60 -4.41 -13.53
C GLU A 64 1.85 -5.93 -13.66
N ALA A 65 3.11 -6.35 -13.68
CA ALA A 65 3.48 -7.75 -13.72
C ALA A 65 3.17 -8.45 -12.39
N LEU A 66 3.58 -7.85 -11.26
CA LEU A 66 3.35 -8.39 -9.93
C LEU A 66 1.86 -8.55 -9.63
N MET A 67 1.05 -7.55 -9.96
CA MET A 67 -0.40 -7.60 -9.79
C MET A 67 -1.03 -8.81 -10.51
N ARG A 68 -0.63 -9.08 -11.76
CA ARG A 68 -1.14 -10.24 -12.50
C ARG A 68 -0.57 -11.56 -11.99
N ALA A 69 0.66 -11.56 -11.49
CA ALA A 69 1.25 -12.74 -10.86
C ALA A 69 0.50 -13.12 -9.57
N LEU A 70 0.03 -12.14 -8.80
CA LEU A 70 -0.82 -12.36 -7.62
C LEU A 70 -2.20 -12.92 -8.01
N ALA A 71 -2.77 -12.44 -9.11
CA ALA A 71 -4.11 -12.84 -9.55
C ALA A 71 -4.13 -14.21 -10.26
N ALA A 72 -3.10 -14.52 -11.03
CA ALA A 72 -3.08 -15.68 -11.92
C ALA A 72 -3.36 -17.02 -11.22
N PRO A 73 -2.74 -17.37 -10.07
CA PRO A 73 -3.03 -18.63 -9.38
C PRO A 73 -4.49 -18.73 -8.92
N ARG A 74 -5.09 -17.64 -8.50
CA ARG A 74 -6.49 -17.59 -8.04
C ARG A 74 -7.50 -17.77 -9.16
N LEU A 75 -7.13 -17.36 -10.37
CA LEU A 75 -7.95 -17.47 -11.56
C LEU A 75 -7.68 -18.76 -12.36
N GLY A 76 -6.80 -19.64 -11.88
CA GLY A 76 -6.39 -20.84 -12.62
C GLY A 76 -5.65 -20.54 -13.94
N ILE A 77 -5.06 -19.33 -14.04
CA ILE A 77 -4.35 -18.86 -15.24
C ILE A 77 -2.84 -19.03 -15.01
N SER A 78 -2.10 -19.44 -16.03
CA SER A 78 -0.66 -19.65 -15.92
C SER A 78 0.14 -19.00 -17.06
N GLY A 79 1.41 -18.72 -16.77
CA GLY A 79 2.38 -18.25 -17.77
C GLY A 79 1.90 -17.01 -18.52
N ARG A 80 2.13 -17.00 -19.82
CA ARG A 80 1.83 -15.86 -20.70
C ARG A 80 0.35 -15.49 -20.75
N SER A 81 -0.56 -16.39 -20.43
CA SER A 81 -1.99 -16.10 -20.40
C SER A 81 -2.35 -15.09 -19.29
N ALA A 82 -1.53 -14.94 -18.25
CA ALA A 82 -1.76 -13.95 -17.20
C ALA A 82 -1.81 -12.51 -17.75
N ARG A 83 -1.13 -12.21 -18.87
CA ARG A 83 -1.17 -10.87 -19.50
C ARG A 83 -2.57 -10.47 -19.99
N THR A 84 -3.48 -11.42 -20.19
CA THR A 84 -4.85 -11.17 -20.64
C THR A 84 -5.81 -10.89 -19.49
N ILE A 85 -5.35 -11.01 -18.22
CA ILE A 85 -6.16 -10.68 -17.06
C ILE A 85 -6.58 -9.21 -17.14
N THR A 86 -7.90 -8.99 -17.16
CA THR A 86 -8.48 -7.67 -17.19
C THR A 86 -8.37 -7.01 -15.82
N VAL A 87 -7.89 -5.78 -15.79
CA VAL A 87 -7.79 -4.95 -14.59
C VAL A 87 -8.76 -3.79 -14.73
N ASP A 88 -9.79 -3.76 -13.91
CA ASP A 88 -10.69 -2.62 -13.80
C ASP A 88 -10.01 -1.50 -13.01
N ARG A 89 -9.95 -0.32 -13.58
CA ARG A 89 -9.43 0.93 -12.99
C ARG A 89 -10.46 2.05 -13.03
N SER A 90 -11.73 1.72 -13.22
CA SER A 90 -12.81 2.71 -13.16
C SER A 90 -12.81 3.38 -11.79
N CYS A 91 -12.93 4.69 -11.77
CA CYS A 91 -13.11 5.44 -10.54
C CYS A 91 -14.60 5.40 -10.18
N ARG A 92 -14.90 4.94 -8.96
CA ARG A 92 -16.30 4.93 -8.45
C ARG A 92 -16.70 6.27 -7.82
N LEU A 93 -15.73 7.16 -7.60
CA LEU A 93 -15.92 8.42 -6.87
C LEU A 93 -16.01 9.64 -7.79
N CYS A 94 -15.68 9.50 -9.08
CA CYS A 94 -15.73 10.61 -10.02
C CYS A 94 -16.34 10.20 -11.35
N THR A 95 -16.89 11.18 -12.07
CA THR A 95 -17.51 11.00 -13.39
C THR A 95 -16.54 11.27 -14.55
N SER A 96 -15.24 11.39 -14.29
CA SER A 96 -14.26 11.80 -15.31
C SER A 96 -14.09 10.80 -16.47
N GLY A 97 -14.57 9.57 -16.32
CA GLY A 97 -14.36 8.48 -17.28
C GLY A 97 -12.91 8.02 -17.43
N LYS A 98 -11.95 8.67 -16.74
CA LYS A 98 -10.53 8.30 -16.79
C LYS A 98 -10.25 7.11 -15.88
N PRO A 99 -9.45 6.12 -16.33
CA PRO A 99 -9.14 4.92 -15.56
C PRO A 99 -8.04 5.21 -14.51
N HIS A 100 -8.40 5.86 -13.39
CA HIS A 100 -7.49 6.19 -12.28
C HIS A 100 -7.93 5.61 -10.92
N GLY A 101 -8.98 4.81 -10.90
CA GLY A 101 -9.45 4.17 -9.67
C GLY A 101 -8.51 3.07 -9.14
N LYS A 102 -8.78 2.62 -7.91
CA LYS A 102 -8.10 1.47 -7.31
C LYS A 102 -8.19 0.28 -8.27
N PRO A 103 -7.07 -0.35 -8.64
CA PRO A 103 -7.08 -1.52 -9.52
C PRO A 103 -7.88 -2.66 -8.90
N ARG A 104 -8.76 -3.27 -9.69
CA ARG A 104 -9.58 -4.42 -9.27
C ARG A 104 -9.48 -5.54 -10.29
N ILE A 105 -9.44 -6.77 -9.79
CA ILE A 105 -9.53 -8.00 -10.58
C ILE A 105 -10.60 -8.86 -9.89
N ALA A 106 -11.63 -9.27 -10.61
CA ALA A 106 -12.72 -10.06 -10.05
C ALA A 106 -12.19 -11.34 -9.36
N GLY A 107 -12.66 -11.62 -8.15
CA GLY A 107 -12.26 -12.78 -7.37
C GLY A 107 -10.87 -12.70 -6.71
N VAL A 108 -10.20 -11.53 -6.76
CA VAL A 108 -8.86 -11.37 -6.16
C VAL A 108 -8.82 -10.13 -5.28
N ASN A 109 -8.58 -10.31 -3.99
CA ASN A 109 -8.40 -9.19 -3.06
C ASN A 109 -6.92 -8.85 -2.93
N PHE A 110 -6.55 -7.70 -3.48
CA PHE A 110 -5.17 -7.21 -3.47
C PHE A 110 -5.11 -5.67 -3.43
N ASN A 111 -3.96 -5.15 -3.06
CA ASN A 111 -3.62 -3.74 -3.21
C ASN A 111 -2.15 -3.59 -3.60
N MET A 112 -1.80 -2.50 -4.28
CA MET A 112 -0.47 -2.28 -4.85
C MET A 112 0.09 -0.92 -4.42
N SER A 113 1.41 -0.88 -4.22
CA SER A 113 2.18 0.36 -4.14
C SER A 113 3.54 0.20 -4.80
N GLN A 114 4.20 1.32 -5.12
CA GLN A 114 5.51 1.31 -5.76
C GLN A 114 6.29 2.58 -5.47
N VAL A 115 7.59 2.40 -5.37
CA VAL A 115 8.60 3.46 -5.48
C VAL A 115 9.55 3.12 -6.65
N PRO A 116 10.45 3.99 -7.08
CA PRO A 116 11.30 3.73 -8.26
C PRO A 116 12.08 2.42 -8.23
N SER A 117 12.53 1.98 -7.05
CA SER A 117 13.38 0.78 -6.89
C SER A 117 12.63 -0.47 -6.39
N LEU A 118 11.37 -0.35 -5.94
CA LEU A 118 10.62 -1.45 -5.34
C LEU A 118 9.13 -1.36 -5.69
N ALA A 119 8.54 -2.46 -6.19
CA ALA A 119 7.11 -2.66 -6.25
C ALA A 119 6.66 -3.56 -5.10
N ALA A 120 5.49 -3.29 -4.52
CA ALA A 120 4.88 -4.11 -3.49
C ALA A 120 3.41 -4.41 -3.82
N GLY A 121 2.98 -5.65 -3.54
CA GLY A 121 1.61 -6.10 -3.69
C GLY A 121 1.13 -6.84 -2.45
N GLY A 122 0.12 -6.32 -1.76
CA GLY A 122 -0.57 -7.01 -0.65
C GLY A 122 -1.70 -7.86 -1.19
N PHE A 123 -1.80 -9.06 -0.68
CA PHE A 123 -2.82 -10.05 -1.03
C PHE A 123 -3.53 -10.57 0.22
N CYS A 124 -4.85 -10.66 0.16
CA CYS A 124 -5.69 -11.27 1.18
C CYS A 124 -6.55 -12.37 0.55
N ALA A 125 -6.57 -13.55 1.20
CA ALA A 125 -7.42 -14.65 0.75
C ALA A 125 -8.91 -14.35 0.94
N GLN A 126 -9.25 -13.56 1.94
CA GLN A 126 -10.62 -13.16 2.30
C GLN A 126 -11.05 -11.98 1.44
N GLN A 127 -12.10 -12.17 0.62
CA GLN A 127 -12.57 -11.19 -0.35
C GLN A 127 -13.23 -9.96 0.30
N GLN A 128 -13.83 -10.13 1.47
CA GLN A 128 -14.55 -9.08 2.21
C GLN A 128 -13.63 -8.11 2.96
N VAL A 129 -12.36 -8.46 3.15
CA VAL A 129 -11.41 -7.62 3.87
C VAL A 129 -11.07 -6.39 3.05
N VAL A 130 -11.29 -5.22 3.60
CA VAL A 130 -10.87 -3.96 3.01
C VAL A 130 -9.36 -3.81 3.22
N LEU A 131 -8.59 -3.89 2.14
CA LEU A 131 -7.12 -3.92 2.17
C LEU A 131 -6.53 -2.72 1.44
N GLY A 132 -5.59 -2.04 2.09
CA GLY A 132 -4.72 -1.04 1.48
C GLY A 132 -3.26 -1.27 1.86
N ILE A 133 -2.36 -0.98 0.95
CA ILE A 133 -0.93 -0.91 1.22
C ILE A 133 -0.35 0.36 0.64
N ASP A 134 0.63 0.89 1.33
CA ASP A 134 1.49 1.93 0.78
C ASP A 134 2.96 1.66 1.08
N LEU A 135 3.82 2.19 0.23
CA LEU A 135 5.27 2.00 0.26
C LEU A 135 5.95 3.31 -0.08
N GLU A 136 6.81 3.80 0.82
CA GLU A 136 7.59 5.00 0.61
C GLU A 136 9.08 4.77 0.93
N ALA A 137 9.96 5.47 0.23
CA ALA A 137 11.37 5.47 0.61
C ALA A 137 11.53 6.23 1.94
N VAL A 138 12.28 5.67 2.90
CA VAL A 138 12.53 6.32 4.21
C VAL A 138 13.14 7.72 4.03
N GLN A 139 13.98 7.90 2.99
CA GLN A 139 14.63 9.16 2.67
C GLN A 139 13.78 10.06 1.74
N ALA A 140 12.51 9.69 1.48
CA ALA A 140 11.63 10.52 0.65
C ALA A 140 11.48 11.91 1.27
N SER A 141 11.68 12.94 0.47
CA SER A 141 11.48 14.32 0.94
C SER A 141 10.00 14.61 1.10
N LEU A 142 9.62 15.13 2.25
CA LEU A 142 8.27 15.62 2.46
C LEU A 142 8.05 16.90 1.63
N PHE A 143 6.89 17.07 1.06
CA PHE A 143 6.57 18.24 0.26
C PHE A 143 6.43 19.51 1.14
N PRO A 144 6.68 20.72 0.60
CA PRO A 144 6.52 21.95 1.35
C PRO A 144 5.10 22.09 1.93
N GLY A 145 5.01 22.41 3.22
CA GLY A 145 3.72 22.55 3.91
C GLY A 145 3.08 21.21 4.31
N PHE A 146 3.80 20.09 4.23
CA PHE A 146 3.33 18.75 4.59
C PHE A 146 2.53 18.74 5.89
N ALA A 147 3.09 19.25 6.99
CA ALA A 147 2.43 19.22 8.30
C ALA A 147 1.05 19.92 8.28
N ARG A 148 0.91 20.99 7.50
CA ARG A 148 -0.35 21.73 7.38
C ARG A 148 -1.38 21.02 6.50
N VAL A 149 -0.94 20.30 5.47
CA VAL A 149 -1.82 19.72 4.45
C VAL A 149 -2.21 18.29 4.79
N ALA A 150 -1.27 17.52 5.35
CA ALA A 150 -1.44 16.09 5.57
C ALA A 150 -1.79 15.72 6.99
N LEU A 151 -1.34 16.49 8.00
CA LEU A 151 -1.55 16.14 9.40
C LEU A 151 -2.80 16.80 9.97
N THR A 152 -3.54 16.07 10.81
CA THR A 152 -4.57 16.63 11.67
C THR A 152 -3.93 17.53 12.75
N VAL A 153 -4.74 18.21 13.55
CA VAL A 153 -4.22 19.09 14.60
C VAL A 153 -3.39 18.31 15.62
N ASP A 154 -3.90 17.15 16.05
CA ASP A 154 -3.26 16.32 17.08
C ASP A 154 -1.97 15.66 16.56
N GLU A 155 -2.03 15.10 15.33
CA GLU A 155 -0.84 14.53 14.68
C GLU A 155 0.25 15.58 14.46
N ARG A 156 -0.13 16.81 14.15
CA ARG A 156 0.82 17.89 13.97
C ARG A 156 1.50 18.25 15.29
N ALA A 157 0.77 18.33 16.38
CA ALA A 157 1.33 18.60 17.71
C ALA A 157 2.36 17.52 18.07
N ALA A 158 2.02 16.24 17.90
CA ALA A 158 2.94 15.12 18.15
C ALA A 158 4.16 15.16 17.22
N TYR A 159 3.96 15.42 15.93
CA TYR A 159 5.03 15.52 14.92
C TYR A 159 6.00 16.69 15.24
N GLU A 160 5.48 17.86 15.59
CA GLU A 160 6.28 19.05 15.89
C GLU A 160 7.03 18.95 17.22
N SER A 161 6.57 18.11 18.16
CA SER A 161 7.26 17.82 19.43
C SER A 161 8.54 16.97 19.24
N LEU A 162 8.64 16.23 18.11
CA LEU A 162 9.79 15.38 17.84
C LEU A 162 11.05 16.20 17.54
N PRO A 163 12.25 15.69 17.89
CA PRO A 163 13.50 16.27 17.44
C PRO A 163 13.55 16.41 15.91
N PRO A 164 14.11 17.48 15.35
CA PRO A 164 14.14 17.71 13.90
C PRO A 164 14.68 16.53 13.07
N GLY A 165 15.65 15.77 13.62
CA GLY A 165 16.21 14.58 12.97
C GLY A 165 15.22 13.42 12.84
N GLN A 166 14.18 13.37 13.67
CA GLN A 166 13.15 12.32 13.66
C GLN A 166 11.91 12.73 12.86
N GLN A 167 11.66 14.01 12.66
CA GLN A 167 10.46 14.51 11.99
C GLN A 167 10.34 13.97 10.55
N GLN A 168 11.45 13.86 9.82
CA GLN A 168 11.43 13.34 8.45
C GLN A 168 10.85 11.91 8.40
N ALA A 169 11.39 11.00 9.19
CA ALA A 169 10.96 9.61 9.23
C ALA A 169 9.53 9.46 9.77
N ALA A 170 9.19 10.21 10.83
CA ALA A 170 7.83 10.24 11.39
C ALA A 170 6.80 10.75 10.37
N GLY A 171 7.14 11.82 9.64
CA GLY A 171 6.26 12.36 8.60
C GLY A 171 6.04 11.39 7.45
N VAL A 172 7.09 10.69 6.98
CA VAL A 172 6.96 9.62 5.98
C VAL A 172 6.08 8.49 6.52
N ALA A 173 6.23 8.11 7.80
CA ALA A 173 5.42 7.06 8.41
C ALA A 173 3.93 7.41 8.45
N ILE A 174 3.59 8.62 8.94
CA ILE A 174 2.20 9.09 8.98
C ILE A 174 1.63 9.15 7.56
N TRP A 175 2.39 9.67 6.60
CA TRP A 175 1.98 9.73 5.19
C TRP A 175 1.66 8.36 4.62
N THR A 176 2.60 7.41 4.75
CA THR A 176 2.44 6.04 4.26
C THR A 176 1.22 5.36 4.89
N ALA A 177 0.95 5.58 6.18
CA ALA A 177 -0.23 5.06 6.86
C ALA A 177 -1.53 5.64 6.29
N LYS A 178 -1.60 6.96 6.11
CA LYS A 178 -2.78 7.64 5.54
C LYS A 178 -3.06 7.19 4.11
N GLU A 179 -2.03 7.12 3.28
CA GLU A 179 -2.14 6.60 1.91
C GLU A 179 -2.63 5.15 1.89
N ALA A 180 -2.16 4.29 2.81
CA ALA A 180 -2.65 2.92 2.91
C ALA A 180 -4.15 2.87 3.23
N VAL A 181 -4.66 3.68 4.17
CA VAL A 181 -6.10 3.78 4.47
C VAL A 181 -6.89 4.31 3.27
N LEU A 182 -6.43 5.39 2.63
CA LEU A 182 -7.09 5.97 1.47
C LEU A 182 -7.10 5.03 0.25
N LYS A 183 -6.05 4.20 0.08
CA LYS A 183 -5.99 3.14 -0.91
C LYS A 183 -6.91 1.96 -0.56
N ALA A 184 -7.05 1.64 0.72
CA ALA A 184 -7.97 0.59 1.18
C ALA A 184 -9.40 0.90 0.73
N THR A 185 -9.86 2.12 0.97
CA THR A 185 -11.21 2.58 0.61
C THR A 185 -11.38 2.93 -0.86
N GLY A 186 -10.29 3.17 -1.58
CA GLY A 186 -10.31 3.57 -2.99
C GLY A 186 -10.51 5.07 -3.22
N HIS A 187 -10.51 5.87 -2.17
CA HIS A 187 -10.61 7.35 -2.27
C HIS A 187 -9.33 7.96 -2.83
N GLY A 188 -8.14 7.40 -2.48
CA GLY A 188 -6.87 8.02 -2.80
C GLY A 188 -6.86 9.48 -2.34
N LEU A 189 -6.17 10.34 -3.06
CA LEU A 189 -6.09 11.78 -2.75
C LEU A 189 -7.29 12.61 -3.27
N SER A 190 -8.42 11.98 -3.61
CA SER A 190 -9.67 12.70 -3.90
C SER A 190 -10.30 13.30 -2.64
N VAL A 191 -9.92 12.82 -1.47
CA VAL A 191 -10.24 13.38 -0.17
C VAL A 191 -8.98 13.89 0.53
N SER A 192 -9.13 14.81 1.46
CA SER A 192 -8.00 15.35 2.22
C SER A 192 -7.35 14.25 3.07
N PRO A 193 -6.01 14.13 3.12
CA PRO A 193 -5.34 13.22 4.07
C PRO A 193 -5.69 13.50 5.54
N GLN A 194 -6.17 14.69 5.86
CA GLN A 194 -6.63 15.05 7.21
C GLN A 194 -7.94 14.36 7.61
N THR A 195 -8.67 13.75 6.67
CA THR A 195 -9.82 12.90 7.00
C THR A 195 -9.43 11.58 7.67
N VAL A 196 -8.15 11.22 7.59
CA VAL A 196 -7.57 10.06 8.28
C VAL A 196 -6.82 10.55 9.51
N GLN A 197 -7.27 10.15 10.70
CA GLN A 197 -6.59 10.38 11.97
C GLN A 197 -5.82 9.10 12.34
N ILE A 198 -4.49 9.19 12.48
CA ILE A 198 -3.67 8.09 13.00
C ILE A 198 -3.59 8.23 14.51
N GLU A 199 -3.98 7.19 15.23
CA GLU A 199 -3.88 7.15 16.69
C GLU A 199 -2.46 6.75 17.12
N CYS A 200 -1.56 7.70 17.13
CA CYS A 200 -0.17 7.50 17.55
C CYS A 200 0.27 8.60 18.51
N ASP A 201 0.92 8.19 19.57
CA ASP A 201 1.59 9.09 20.51
C ASP A 201 3.05 9.37 20.09
N ASP A 202 3.68 10.28 20.80
CA ASP A 202 5.09 10.65 20.58
C ASP A 202 6.03 9.45 20.67
N ALA A 203 5.74 8.52 21.59
CA ALA A 203 6.54 7.31 21.79
C ALA A 203 6.47 6.38 20.59
N THR A 204 5.28 6.20 20.01
CA THR A 204 5.06 5.41 18.80
C THR A 204 5.78 6.04 17.61
N LEU A 205 5.66 7.36 17.41
CA LEU A 205 6.35 8.07 16.34
C LEU A 205 7.87 8.01 16.51
N ALA A 206 8.39 8.18 17.72
CA ALA A 206 9.81 8.05 18.00
C ALA A 206 10.31 6.62 17.71
N MET A 207 9.54 5.60 18.07
CA MET A 207 9.87 4.20 17.78
C MET A 207 9.91 3.91 16.28
N VAL A 208 8.93 4.37 15.50
CA VAL A 208 8.93 4.21 14.02
C VAL A 208 10.10 4.96 13.42
N SER A 209 10.41 6.17 13.91
CA SER A 209 11.55 6.94 13.46
C SER A 209 12.87 6.22 13.72
N ALA A 210 13.03 5.63 14.91
CA ALA A 210 14.22 4.84 15.25
C ALA A 210 14.36 3.59 14.35
N LEU A 211 13.26 2.92 13.99
CA LEU A 211 13.28 1.83 13.01
C LEU A 211 13.73 2.30 11.62
N CYS A 212 13.50 3.56 11.30
CA CYS A 212 13.92 4.19 10.05
C CYS A 212 15.39 4.63 10.05
N GLU A 213 16.07 4.68 11.20
CA GLU A 213 17.50 5.01 11.26
C GLU A 213 18.37 3.88 10.70
N PRO A 214 19.46 4.19 9.99
CA PRO A 214 20.37 3.15 9.51
C PRO A 214 20.93 2.38 10.70
N ALA A 215 20.87 1.04 10.64
CA ALA A 215 21.54 0.20 11.64
C ALA A 215 23.03 0.55 11.67
N ASN A 216 23.58 0.67 12.89
CA ASN A 216 25.00 0.91 13.03
C ASN A 216 25.76 -0.27 12.37
N PRO A 217 26.71 -0.01 11.47
CA PRO A 217 27.48 -1.08 10.82
C PRO A 217 28.17 -2.04 11.80
N LEU A 218 28.37 -1.62 13.06
CA LEU A 218 28.99 -2.41 14.12
C LEU A 218 28.01 -3.39 14.81
N ASP A 219 26.69 -3.21 14.63
CA ASP A 219 25.65 -4.04 15.27
C ASP A 219 25.22 -5.24 14.41
N VAL A 220 25.81 -5.44 13.25
CA VAL A 220 25.53 -6.62 12.40
C VAL A 220 26.34 -7.81 12.92
N PRO A 221 25.71 -8.84 13.56
CA PRO A 221 26.43 -10.03 14.01
C PRO A 221 27.12 -10.68 12.82
N GLY A 222 28.42 -10.94 12.95
CA GLY A 222 29.38 -11.47 11.98
C GLY A 222 28.77 -12.24 10.81
N ARG A 223 28.65 -11.59 9.67
CA ARG A 223 28.26 -12.21 8.40
C ARG A 223 29.47 -12.89 7.80
N GLN A 224 29.50 -14.21 7.91
CA GLN A 224 30.39 -15.02 7.10
C GLN A 224 29.90 -15.05 5.65
N ASP A 225 30.81 -14.73 4.73
CA ASP A 225 30.78 -14.79 3.30
C ASP A 225 29.80 -15.80 2.67
N ARG A 226 28.58 -15.33 2.36
CA ARG A 226 27.75 -15.91 1.31
C ARG A 226 27.29 -14.78 0.41
N PRO A 227 27.49 -14.84 -0.91
CA PRO A 227 26.90 -13.90 -1.83
C PRO A 227 25.39 -14.16 -1.88
N CYS A 228 24.64 -13.45 -1.03
CA CYS A 228 23.18 -13.50 -1.07
C CYS A 228 22.70 -12.52 -2.14
N GLU A 229 22.33 -13.07 -3.28
CA GLU A 229 21.54 -12.37 -4.28
C GLU A 229 20.21 -11.99 -3.64
N HIS A 230 19.93 -10.66 -3.53
CA HIS A 230 18.63 -10.08 -3.16
C HIS A 230 18.11 -10.31 -1.72
N GLU A 231 18.87 -9.98 -0.72
CA GLU A 231 18.37 -10.06 0.66
C GLU A 231 17.52 -8.83 1.00
N LEU A 232 16.21 -9.06 1.19
CA LEU A 232 15.29 -8.13 1.81
C LEU A 232 15.20 -8.50 3.30
N SER A 233 15.56 -7.58 4.19
CA SER A 233 15.30 -7.72 5.61
C SER A 233 14.07 -6.91 6.01
N VAL A 234 13.33 -7.40 7.00
CA VAL A 234 12.10 -6.79 7.51
C VAL A 234 12.29 -6.50 8.99
N SER A 235 12.07 -5.25 9.40
CA SER A 235 12.15 -4.84 10.80
C SER A 235 11.01 -5.42 11.66
N PRO A 236 11.10 -5.32 12.99
CA PRO A 236 9.95 -5.48 13.86
C PRO A 236 8.77 -4.62 13.40
N ARG A 237 7.55 -5.09 13.65
CA ARG A 237 6.32 -4.44 13.22
C ARG A 237 5.77 -3.55 14.32
N VAL A 238 5.25 -2.40 13.94
CA VAL A 238 4.52 -1.49 14.82
C VAL A 238 3.08 -1.41 14.32
N SER A 239 2.12 -1.62 15.21
CA SER A 239 0.69 -1.58 14.85
C SER A 239 0.00 -0.45 15.61
N VAL A 240 -0.82 0.31 14.89
CA VAL A 240 -1.63 1.42 15.42
C VAL A 240 -3.03 1.36 14.85
N ARG A 241 -3.94 2.15 15.44
CA ARG A 241 -5.27 2.41 14.88
C ARG A 241 -5.30 3.67 14.04
N ALA A 242 -6.29 3.76 13.15
CA ALA A 242 -6.65 4.98 12.47
C ALA A 242 -8.16 5.08 12.31
N THR A 243 -8.68 6.28 12.31
CA THR A 243 -10.07 6.60 12.02
C THR A 243 -10.14 7.40 10.72
N LEU A 244 -10.97 6.96 9.78
CA LEU A 244 -11.33 7.70 8.57
C LEU A 244 -12.70 8.33 8.77
N THR A 245 -12.78 9.66 8.67
CA THR A 245 -14.03 10.43 8.78
C THR A 245 -14.37 11.01 7.41
N LEU A 246 -15.43 10.52 6.80
CA LEU A 246 -15.90 11.01 5.49
C LEU A 246 -17.20 11.80 5.64
N PRO A 247 -17.42 12.89 4.87
CA PRO A 247 -18.72 13.55 4.80
C PRO A 247 -19.75 12.61 4.17
N GLU A 248 -21.01 12.63 4.64
CA GLU A 248 -22.09 11.70 4.23
C GLU A 248 -22.31 11.53 2.73
N ASN A 249 -21.92 12.49 1.90
CA ASN A 249 -22.09 12.44 0.45
C ASN A 249 -20.95 11.71 -0.30
N SER A 250 -19.97 11.14 0.40
CA SER A 250 -18.83 10.47 -0.22
C SER A 250 -18.96 8.95 -0.33
N ASP A 251 -19.92 8.34 0.36
CA ASP A 251 -20.23 6.91 0.23
C ASP A 251 -21.23 6.68 -0.91
N THR A 252 -20.73 6.48 -2.11
CA THR A 252 -21.52 5.92 -3.21
C THR A 252 -21.57 4.39 -3.08
N SER A 253 -22.21 3.87 -2.04
CA SER A 253 -22.69 2.49 -2.05
C SER A 253 -23.85 2.43 -3.05
N THR A 254 -23.59 2.11 -4.30
CA THR A 254 -24.62 1.77 -5.26
C THR A 254 -25.26 0.45 -4.82
N GLU A 255 -26.41 0.54 -4.17
CA GLU A 255 -27.38 -0.56 -4.19
C GLU A 255 -27.69 -0.87 -5.65
N GLU A 256 -27.40 -2.09 -6.07
CA GLU A 256 -27.89 -2.65 -7.32
C GLU A 256 -29.43 -2.76 -7.22
N THR A 257 -30.13 -1.68 -7.58
CA THR A 257 -31.57 -1.78 -7.86
C THR A 257 -31.72 -2.34 -9.25
N SER A 258 -32.22 -3.57 -9.31
CA SER A 258 -32.75 -4.23 -10.51
C SER A 258 -33.75 -3.30 -11.20
N ALA A 259 -33.44 -2.95 -12.45
CA ALA A 259 -34.36 -2.23 -13.31
C ALA A 259 -35.46 -3.15 -13.78
N ASP A 260 -36.68 -2.93 -13.28
CA ASP A 260 -37.89 -3.20 -14.05
C ASP A 260 -39.00 -2.26 -13.61
N GLY A 261 -39.67 -1.62 -14.59
CA GLY A 261 -40.98 -0.98 -14.37
C GLY A 261 -41.08 0.50 -14.77
N LYS A 262 -41.54 0.71 -15.99
CA LYS A 262 -42.15 1.95 -16.52
C LYS A 262 -43.20 2.51 -15.54
N ASP A 263 -43.19 3.80 -15.23
CA ASP A 263 -44.40 4.63 -15.56
C ASP A 263 -44.14 6.12 -15.41
N ALA A 264 -44.94 6.88 -16.17
CA ALA A 264 -44.87 8.31 -16.34
C ALA A 264 -45.71 9.05 -15.30
N GLY A 265 -45.26 10.26 -14.91
CA GLY A 265 -46.24 11.34 -14.66
C GLY A 265 -46.20 12.05 -13.32
N LYS A 266 -46.00 13.35 -13.43
CA LYS A 266 -46.51 14.49 -12.65
C LYS A 266 -45.52 15.27 -11.79
N HIS A 267 -45.27 16.47 -12.32
CA HIS A 267 -44.78 17.65 -11.59
C HIS A 267 -45.52 17.87 -10.27
N GLN A 268 -44.77 17.97 -9.18
CA GLN A 268 -45.21 18.72 -7.99
C GLN A 268 -44.06 19.58 -7.48
N THR A 269 -44.34 20.88 -7.35
CA THR A 269 -43.50 21.90 -6.75
C THR A 269 -43.26 21.61 -5.25
N PRO A 270 -42.04 21.75 -4.72
CA PRO A 270 -41.82 21.57 -3.28
C PRO A 270 -42.26 22.82 -2.51
N LYS A 271 -43.09 22.60 -1.50
CA LYS A 271 -43.43 23.59 -0.47
C LYS A 271 -42.24 23.80 0.46
N ASN A 272 -41.99 25.07 0.80
CA ASN A 272 -41.10 25.54 1.85
C ASN A 272 -41.21 24.66 3.10
N ARG A 273 -40.08 24.09 3.56
CA ARG A 273 -39.93 23.58 4.91
C ARG A 273 -39.04 24.53 5.69
N ASP A 274 -39.55 24.91 6.88
CA ASP A 274 -38.85 25.69 7.89
C ASP A 274 -37.48 25.09 8.21
N ILE A 275 -36.43 25.90 8.10
CA ILE A 275 -35.07 25.60 8.48
C ILE A 275 -34.89 26.06 9.93
N SER A 276 -35.16 25.17 10.90
CA SER A 276 -34.67 25.29 12.26
C SER A 276 -34.37 23.89 12.80
N GLY A 277 -33.18 23.41 12.48
CA GLY A 277 -32.61 22.23 13.02
C GLY A 277 -31.13 22.27 12.67
N ASP A 278 -30.31 22.15 13.69
CA ASP A 278 -28.85 22.00 13.62
C ASP A 278 -28.53 20.69 12.87
N ASN A 279 -28.51 20.76 11.55
CA ASN A 279 -28.13 19.66 10.68
C ASN A 279 -26.62 19.78 10.40
N THR A 280 -25.79 19.52 11.41
CA THR A 280 -24.43 19.04 11.13
C THR A 280 -24.61 17.72 10.37
N PRO A 281 -24.11 17.58 9.12
CA PRO A 281 -24.19 16.30 8.42
C PRO A 281 -23.51 15.25 9.26
N ALA A 282 -24.18 14.12 9.51
CA ALA A 282 -23.57 13.00 10.18
C ALA A 282 -22.38 12.55 9.33
N ASN A 283 -21.20 12.50 9.94
CA ASN A 283 -20.01 11.96 9.29
C ASN A 283 -20.00 10.44 9.44
N SER A 284 -19.69 9.71 8.38
CA SER A 284 -19.41 8.27 8.50
C SER A 284 -17.99 8.06 9.02
N GLU A 285 -17.86 7.36 10.14
CA GLU A 285 -16.57 6.99 10.71
C GLU A 285 -16.28 5.51 10.43
N ARG A 286 -15.05 5.23 10.00
CA ARG A 286 -14.56 3.88 9.75
C ARG A 286 -13.25 3.66 10.47
N SER A 287 -13.11 2.52 11.15
CA SER A 287 -11.92 2.17 11.93
C SER A 287 -10.99 1.28 11.13
N PHE A 288 -9.69 1.59 11.19
CA PHE A 288 -8.64 0.84 10.54
C PHE A 288 -7.56 0.44 11.53
N PHE A 289 -6.94 -0.70 11.27
CA PHE A 289 -5.69 -1.11 11.90
C PHE A 289 -4.58 -1.05 10.86
N ILE A 290 -3.45 -0.48 11.25
CA ILE A 290 -2.30 -0.28 10.38
C ILE A 290 -1.10 -0.97 11.00
N THR A 291 -0.38 -1.73 10.20
CA THR A 291 0.91 -2.30 10.59
C THR A 291 2.01 -1.69 9.73
N TRP A 292 2.99 -1.06 10.36
CA TRP A 292 4.22 -0.59 9.73
C TRP A 292 5.33 -1.64 9.78
N SER A 293 6.14 -1.68 8.73
CA SER A 293 7.40 -2.43 8.66
C SER A 293 8.43 -1.63 7.89
N VAL A 294 9.67 -1.61 8.33
CA VAL A 294 10.77 -1.08 7.53
C VAL A 294 11.40 -2.23 6.74
N LEU A 295 11.45 -2.06 5.44
CA LEU A 295 12.08 -2.98 4.50
C LEU A 295 13.46 -2.45 4.14
N THR A 296 14.49 -3.26 4.24
CA THR A 296 15.85 -2.91 3.84
C THR A 296 16.28 -3.80 2.70
N LEU A 297 16.57 -3.20 1.55
CA LEU A 297 17.04 -3.87 0.35
C LEU A 297 18.56 -3.75 0.28
N SER A 298 19.25 -4.86 0.40
CA SER A 298 20.71 -4.87 0.30
C SER A 298 21.20 -4.48 -1.09
N PRO A 299 22.28 -3.70 -1.21
CA PRO A 299 22.87 -3.41 -2.50
C PRO A 299 23.41 -4.71 -3.14
N VAL A 300 23.24 -4.85 -4.45
CA VAL A 300 23.91 -5.90 -5.20
C VAL A 300 25.40 -5.55 -5.29
N ALA A 301 26.25 -6.44 -4.87
CA ALA A 301 27.67 -6.31 -5.14
C ALA A 301 27.89 -6.43 -6.67
N HIS A 302 27.99 -5.30 -7.35
CA HIS A 302 28.45 -5.29 -8.75
C HIS A 302 29.98 -5.54 -8.73
N PRO A 303 30.48 -6.47 -9.55
CA PRO A 303 31.92 -6.72 -9.66
C PRO A 303 32.70 -5.58 -10.31
N THR A 304 32.00 -4.59 -10.88
CA THR A 304 32.61 -3.34 -11.35
C THR A 304 32.37 -2.27 -10.29
N ALA A 305 33.37 -2.06 -9.44
CA ALA A 305 33.41 -0.87 -8.60
C ALA A 305 33.20 0.37 -9.48
N ASP A 306 32.18 1.15 -9.14
CA ASP A 306 32.08 2.50 -9.66
C ASP A 306 33.40 3.20 -9.38
N THR A 307 33.95 3.92 -10.38
CA THR A 307 35.28 4.55 -10.34
C THR A 307 35.45 5.56 -9.20
N ALA A 308 34.44 5.75 -8.34
CA ALA A 308 34.43 6.62 -7.18
C ALA A 308 34.57 5.89 -5.82
N GLY A 309 34.64 4.54 -5.77
CA GLY A 309 34.88 3.81 -4.51
C GLY A 309 33.77 3.95 -3.45
N ARG A 310 32.58 4.43 -3.79
CA ARG A 310 31.45 4.52 -2.85
C ARG A 310 30.77 3.17 -2.75
N ALA A 311 30.80 2.59 -1.56
CA ALA A 311 29.96 1.45 -1.24
C ALA A 311 28.48 1.84 -1.45
N ALA A 312 27.75 1.06 -2.23
CA ALA A 312 26.33 1.26 -2.38
C ALA A 312 25.65 1.07 -1.01
N HIS A 313 24.92 2.08 -0.56
CA HIS A 313 24.16 2.01 0.70
C HIS A 313 22.88 1.19 0.50
N PRO A 314 22.44 0.44 1.52
CA PRO A 314 21.17 -0.26 1.46
C PRO A 314 20.01 0.74 1.32
N GLU A 315 19.08 0.43 0.43
CA GLU A 315 17.85 1.22 0.28
C GLU A 315 16.83 0.77 1.34
N ARG A 316 16.17 1.73 1.96
CA ARG A 316 15.20 1.48 3.03
C ARG A 316 13.84 2.08 2.67
N PHE A 317 12.81 1.30 2.95
CA PHE A 317 11.44 1.63 2.61
C PHE A 317 10.55 1.43 3.82
N LEU A 318 9.57 2.28 3.98
CA LEU A 318 8.49 2.10 4.93
C LEU A 318 7.28 1.51 4.20
N LEU A 319 6.81 0.37 4.69
CA LEU A 319 5.60 -0.31 4.25
C LEU A 319 4.52 -0.11 5.30
N ALA A 320 3.34 0.37 4.90
CA ALA A 320 2.13 0.36 5.70
C ALA A 320 1.10 -0.59 5.09
N VAL A 321 0.50 -1.43 5.92
CA VAL A 321 -0.63 -2.29 5.57
C VAL A 321 -1.82 -1.90 6.43
N ALA A 322 -2.90 -1.48 5.82
CA ALA A 322 -4.15 -1.06 6.48
C ALA A 322 -5.27 -2.05 6.17
N THR A 323 -6.02 -2.44 7.20
CA THR A 323 -7.24 -3.25 7.10
C THR A 323 -8.33 -2.65 7.98
N GLU A 324 -9.57 -2.73 7.53
CA GLU A 324 -10.73 -2.27 8.28
C GLU A 324 -11.15 -3.34 9.29
N ASP A 325 -11.48 -2.92 10.52
CA ASP A 325 -12.04 -3.72 11.62
C ASP A 325 -11.28 -5.01 11.99
N THR A 326 -10.06 -5.19 11.50
CA THR A 326 -9.25 -6.39 11.78
C THR A 326 -7.77 -6.06 11.81
N VAL A 327 -7.02 -6.66 12.72
CA VAL A 327 -5.56 -6.44 12.84
C VAL A 327 -4.82 -7.22 11.73
N PRO A 328 -4.05 -6.55 10.84
CA PRO A 328 -3.30 -7.24 9.82
C PRO A 328 -2.10 -8.00 10.40
N VAL A 329 -2.05 -9.31 10.16
CA VAL A 329 -0.85 -10.14 10.36
C VAL A 329 -0.12 -10.20 9.03
N VAL A 330 0.99 -9.47 8.93
CA VAL A 330 1.67 -9.23 7.66
C VAL A 330 2.85 -10.17 7.49
N ASP A 331 2.88 -10.93 6.40
CA ASP A 331 4.03 -11.72 5.97
C ASP A 331 4.63 -11.13 4.69
N VAL A 332 5.90 -10.77 4.72
CA VAL A 332 6.59 -10.11 3.59
C VAL A 332 7.50 -11.10 2.88
N HIS A 333 7.33 -11.21 1.57
CA HIS A 333 8.07 -12.10 0.69
C HIS A 333 8.77 -11.31 -0.40
N SER A 334 10.08 -11.49 -0.54
CA SER A 334 10.81 -11.00 -1.72
C SER A 334 10.73 -12.03 -2.83
N VAL A 335 10.35 -11.60 -4.04
CA VAL A 335 10.19 -12.50 -5.17
C VAL A 335 11.10 -12.11 -6.34
N ALA A 336 11.76 -13.09 -6.93
CA ALA A 336 12.60 -12.92 -8.11
C ALA A 336 11.84 -13.29 -9.40
N THR A 337 10.89 -14.23 -9.32
CA THR A 337 10.15 -14.74 -10.48
C THR A 337 8.65 -14.81 -10.19
N PRO A 338 7.77 -14.80 -11.22
CA PRO A 338 6.35 -15.07 -11.05
C PRO A 338 6.05 -16.45 -10.45
N LEU A 339 6.97 -17.41 -10.60
CA LEU A 339 6.82 -18.75 -10.03
C LEU A 339 6.95 -18.73 -8.51
N ASP A 340 7.78 -17.83 -7.95
CA ASP A 340 7.89 -17.66 -6.50
C ASP A 340 6.57 -17.18 -5.91
N VAL A 341 5.91 -16.23 -6.58
CA VAL A 341 4.56 -15.77 -6.19
C VAL A 341 3.57 -16.93 -6.19
N LYS A 342 3.57 -17.73 -7.25
CA LYS A 342 2.68 -18.89 -7.36
C LYS A 342 2.90 -19.88 -6.22
N ARG A 343 4.14 -20.27 -5.95
CA ARG A 343 4.50 -21.23 -4.88
C ARG A 343 4.08 -20.76 -3.48
N LEU A 344 4.21 -19.46 -3.22
CA LEU A 344 3.84 -18.88 -1.92
C LEU A 344 2.32 -18.72 -1.73
N LEU A 345 1.56 -18.65 -2.82
CA LEU A 345 0.09 -18.55 -2.78
C LEU A 345 -0.61 -19.91 -2.84
N GLU A 346 0.07 -20.95 -3.31
CA GLU A 346 -0.48 -22.32 -3.30
C GLU A 346 -0.38 -22.90 -1.88
N PRO A 347 -1.43 -23.55 -1.38
CA PRO A 347 -1.31 -24.30 -0.13
C PRO A 347 -0.23 -25.39 -0.29
N PRO A 348 0.54 -25.70 0.77
CA PRO A 348 1.46 -26.83 0.71
C PRO A 348 0.70 -28.07 0.25
N ALA A 349 1.25 -28.79 -0.73
CA ALA A 349 0.68 -30.04 -1.19
C ALA A 349 0.42 -30.93 0.04
N ALA A 350 -0.82 -31.40 0.22
CA ALA A 350 -1.12 -32.33 1.29
C ALA A 350 -0.12 -33.50 1.17
N ALA A 351 0.67 -33.71 2.22
CA ALA A 351 1.55 -34.87 2.28
C ALA A 351 0.64 -36.11 2.29
N TYR A 352 0.65 -36.85 1.18
CA TYR A 352 0.02 -38.15 1.07
C TYR A 352 0.87 -39.20 1.79
#